data_66127c25d279c8d35cb506c19cb7b18c
#
_entry.id   66127c25d279c8d35cb506c19cb7b18c
#
_cell.length_a   1.000
_cell.length_b   1.000
_cell.length_c   1.000
_cell.angle_alpha   90.00
_cell.angle_beta   90.00
_cell.angle_gamma   90.00
#
_symmetry.space_group_name_H-M   'P 1'
#
loop_
_entity.id
_entity.type
_entity.pdbx_description
1 polymer ?
#
loop_
_entity_poly.entity_id
_entity_poly.type
_entity_poly.pdbx_seq_one_letter_code
_entity_poly.pdbx_strand_id
1 'polypeptide(L)'
;MKRIIIFYATYGGGHLSAARSIKENIETNYTDNEVKLVDCMEYVNKIINKVTTKAYSEMAKKAPRTWGKVYWKSQDGPLAQISTTSNKLFSIKLNKLLQDFQPDLIISTHPFASTMCAYLKKIGKIDTKIATIITDYAPHDQWLVFNQYVDYYFVSHEGMKNQLHKQGIPNEKIYATGIPLSNKFLLKHDKAKTLQNFGLLPNRKTVLFFGGGEFGLGKTQTFNIFKSFAECHENIQIVAIAGKNQKMKKNFEHLINELGKKDYVKVLEYTDKIPELMSISDLVVTKPGGLTTTESLASGLPIVIINPIPGQEEENATYLEENKVAIWIREDDNVEEILNNLFSNPEQMQEMKIRA
;
A
#
# COMPACT_ATOMS: atom_id res chain seq x y z
N MET A 1 -22.08 20.53 12.21
CA MET A 1 -21.27 19.35 12.59
C MET A 1 -21.77 18.14 11.82
N LYS A 2 -20.89 17.50 11.01
CA LYS A 2 -21.20 16.25 10.30
C LYS A 2 -20.58 15.08 11.01
N ARG A 3 -21.26 13.94 11.00
CA ARG A 3 -20.77 12.68 11.60
C ARG A 3 -20.27 11.76 10.49
N ILE A 4 -18.99 11.45 10.52
CA ILE A 4 -18.33 10.66 9.47
C ILE A 4 -17.78 9.40 10.10
N ILE A 5 -18.07 8.25 9.51
CA ILE A 5 -17.47 6.99 9.90
C ILE A 5 -16.55 6.49 8.79
N ILE A 6 -15.32 6.14 9.16
CA ILE A 6 -14.31 5.61 8.25
C ILE A 6 -14.04 4.16 8.62
N PHE A 7 -14.32 3.25 7.70
CA PHE A 7 -14.07 1.84 7.86
C PHE A 7 -12.79 1.40 7.16
N TYR A 8 -12.03 0.57 7.82
CA TYR A 8 -10.89 -0.16 7.28
C TYR A 8 -10.95 -1.63 7.72
N ALA A 9 -10.02 -2.46 7.25
CA ALA A 9 -9.76 -3.79 7.79
C ALA A 9 -8.26 -4.05 7.85
N THR A 10 -7.82 -4.83 8.84
CA THR A 10 -6.41 -5.09 9.12
C THR A 10 -5.88 -6.27 8.27
N TYR A 11 -5.99 -6.15 6.93
CA TYR A 11 -5.36 -7.04 5.96
C TYR A 11 -4.17 -6.31 5.31
N GLY A 12 -3.05 -6.25 6.04
CA GLY A 12 -1.93 -5.36 5.71
C GLY A 12 -2.09 -3.96 6.29
N GLY A 13 -1.06 -3.13 6.17
CA GLY A 13 -1.03 -1.78 6.78
C GLY A 13 -1.70 -0.69 5.93
N GLY A 14 -1.89 -0.93 4.63
CA GLY A 14 -2.29 0.09 3.67
C GLY A 14 -3.67 0.69 3.96
N HIS A 15 -4.69 -0.14 4.10
CA HIS A 15 -6.06 0.31 4.35
C HIS A 15 -6.21 1.18 5.61
N LEU A 16 -5.53 0.80 6.70
CA LEU A 16 -5.50 1.60 7.92
C LEU A 16 -4.76 2.92 7.72
N SER A 17 -3.64 2.92 6.99
CA SER A 17 -2.86 4.13 6.73
C SER A 17 -3.68 5.13 5.90
N ALA A 18 -4.32 4.69 4.82
CA ALA A 18 -5.23 5.52 4.03
C ALA A 18 -6.39 6.08 4.87
N ALA A 19 -7.03 5.23 5.69
CA ALA A 19 -8.12 5.64 6.58
C ALA A 19 -7.67 6.68 7.63
N ARG A 20 -6.46 6.53 8.19
CA ARG A 20 -5.87 7.52 9.11
C ARG A 20 -5.56 8.84 8.41
N SER A 21 -5.02 8.79 7.20
CA SER A 21 -4.72 9.99 6.41
C SER A 21 -5.98 10.79 6.10
N ILE A 22 -7.08 10.10 5.75
CA ILE A 22 -8.39 10.74 5.54
C ILE A 22 -8.89 11.39 6.84
N LYS A 23 -8.84 10.63 7.95
CA LYS A 23 -9.27 11.14 9.28
C LYS A 23 -8.47 12.38 9.67
N GLU A 24 -7.12 12.32 9.60
CA GLU A 24 -6.22 13.42 9.92
C GLU A 24 -6.55 14.66 9.08
N ASN A 25 -6.77 14.49 7.79
CA ASN A 25 -7.11 15.57 6.88
C ASN A 25 -8.46 16.22 7.21
N ILE A 26 -9.49 15.42 7.51
CA ILE A 26 -10.81 15.93 7.89
C ILE A 26 -10.73 16.68 9.21
N GLU A 27 -10.08 16.13 10.23
CA GLU A 27 -9.97 16.75 11.54
C GLU A 27 -9.14 18.04 11.52
N THR A 28 -8.15 18.14 10.62
CA THR A 28 -7.31 19.33 10.47
C THR A 28 -8.03 20.45 9.71
N ASN A 29 -8.73 20.11 8.61
CA ASN A 29 -9.28 21.14 7.72
C ASN A 29 -10.77 21.41 7.92
N TYR A 30 -11.49 20.54 8.61
CA TYR A 30 -12.94 20.60 8.84
C TYR A 30 -13.27 20.28 10.31
N THR A 31 -12.84 21.14 11.21
CA THR A 31 -12.84 20.92 12.67
C THR A 31 -14.21 20.68 13.32
N ASP A 32 -15.29 21.08 12.65
CA ASP A 32 -16.67 20.92 13.17
C ASP A 32 -17.28 19.53 12.85
N ASN A 33 -16.46 18.53 12.54
CA ASN A 33 -16.93 17.19 12.21
C ASN A 33 -16.51 16.16 13.27
N GLU A 34 -17.42 15.22 13.56
CA GLU A 34 -17.12 14.06 14.38
C GLU A 34 -16.68 12.91 13.46
N VAL A 35 -15.42 12.44 13.57
CA VAL A 35 -14.85 11.39 12.71
C VAL A 35 -14.53 10.15 13.54
N LYS A 36 -15.21 9.04 13.22
CA LYS A 36 -14.98 7.74 13.85
C LYS A 36 -14.23 6.79 12.92
N LEU A 37 -13.11 6.22 13.39
CA LEU A 37 -12.32 5.24 12.66
C LEU A 37 -12.59 3.85 13.24
N VAL A 38 -12.98 2.88 12.38
CA VAL A 38 -13.42 1.55 12.83
C VAL A 38 -12.82 0.45 11.96
N ASP A 39 -12.17 -0.54 12.59
CA ASP A 39 -11.88 -1.82 11.95
C ASP A 39 -13.18 -2.62 11.80
N CYS A 40 -13.68 -2.72 10.56
CA CYS A 40 -14.98 -3.34 10.30
C CYS A 40 -14.98 -4.83 10.64
N MET A 41 -13.88 -5.55 10.40
CA MET A 41 -13.81 -6.98 10.65
C MET A 41 -13.63 -7.29 12.13
N GLU A 42 -12.83 -6.50 12.85
CA GLU A 42 -12.73 -6.64 14.31
C GLU A 42 -14.08 -6.35 14.99
N TYR A 43 -14.80 -5.33 14.51
CA TYR A 43 -16.12 -4.98 15.04
C TYR A 43 -17.16 -6.09 14.84
N VAL A 44 -17.26 -6.63 13.61
CA VAL A 44 -18.30 -7.62 13.31
C VAL A 44 -18.00 -9.01 13.85
N ASN A 45 -16.74 -9.44 13.83
CA ASN A 45 -16.33 -10.73 14.39
C ASN A 45 -14.82 -10.81 14.68
N LYS A 46 -14.45 -10.50 15.91
CA LYS A 46 -13.05 -10.49 16.38
C LYS A 46 -12.31 -11.83 16.19
N ILE A 47 -13.01 -12.96 16.34
CA ILE A 47 -12.42 -14.29 16.19
C ILE A 47 -12.13 -14.57 14.71
N ILE A 48 -13.11 -14.34 13.83
CA ILE A 48 -12.94 -14.51 12.38
C ILE A 48 -11.86 -13.57 11.87
N ASN A 49 -11.88 -12.31 12.28
CA ASN A 49 -10.83 -11.36 11.89
C ASN A 49 -9.43 -11.90 12.24
N LYS A 50 -9.21 -12.35 13.46
CA LYS A 50 -7.92 -12.91 13.90
C LYS A 50 -7.51 -14.15 13.08
N VAL A 51 -8.45 -15.04 12.80
CA VAL A 51 -8.19 -16.27 12.01
C VAL A 51 -7.89 -15.93 10.55
N THR A 52 -8.71 -15.09 9.92
CA THR A 52 -8.55 -14.76 8.49
C THR A 52 -7.33 -13.89 8.25
N THR A 53 -7.03 -12.91 9.10
CA THR A 53 -5.80 -12.09 9.01
C THR A 53 -4.55 -12.95 9.19
N LYS A 54 -4.58 -13.91 10.14
CA LYS A 54 -3.47 -14.84 10.33
C LYS A 54 -3.32 -15.78 9.12
N ALA A 55 -4.42 -16.35 8.62
CA ALA A 55 -4.40 -17.21 7.44
C ALA A 55 -3.87 -16.47 6.20
N TYR A 56 -4.32 -15.24 5.96
CA TYR A 56 -3.79 -14.37 4.91
C TYR A 56 -2.28 -14.17 5.06
N SER A 57 -1.83 -13.73 6.25
CA SER A 57 -0.41 -13.49 6.52
C SER A 57 0.44 -14.75 6.32
N GLU A 58 0.00 -15.90 6.83
CA GLU A 58 0.71 -17.16 6.70
C GLU A 58 0.75 -17.66 5.24
N MET A 59 -0.37 -17.55 4.52
CA MET A 59 -0.45 -17.96 3.13
C MET A 59 0.40 -17.07 2.23
N ALA A 60 0.31 -15.75 2.41
CA ALA A 60 1.15 -14.80 1.68
C ALA A 60 2.65 -15.02 1.96
N LYS A 61 3.03 -15.42 3.20
CA LYS A 61 4.43 -15.69 3.58
C LYS A 61 4.96 -17.04 3.11
N LYS A 62 4.16 -18.10 3.23
CA LYS A 62 4.62 -19.49 3.07
C LYS A 62 4.22 -20.11 1.74
N ALA A 63 3.14 -19.64 1.13
CA ALA A 63 2.56 -20.18 -0.09
C ALA A 63 2.03 -19.06 -1.02
N PRO A 64 2.87 -18.10 -1.45
CA PRO A 64 2.42 -16.94 -2.23
C PRO A 64 1.74 -17.35 -3.55
N ARG A 65 2.23 -18.39 -4.24
CA ARG A 65 1.58 -18.92 -5.46
C ARG A 65 0.17 -19.46 -5.19
N THR A 66 -0.05 -20.07 -4.01
CA THR A 66 -1.39 -20.52 -3.58
C THR A 66 -2.28 -19.34 -3.28
N TRP A 67 -1.74 -18.30 -2.62
CA TRP A 67 -2.47 -17.05 -2.40
C TRP A 67 -2.90 -16.41 -3.73
N GLY A 68 -2.03 -16.30 -4.71
CA GLY A 68 -2.37 -15.79 -6.04
C GLY A 68 -3.57 -16.55 -6.66
N LYS A 69 -3.57 -17.89 -6.58
CA LYS A 69 -4.74 -18.69 -7.04
C LYS A 69 -6.03 -18.37 -6.27
N VAL A 70 -5.94 -18.14 -4.96
CA VAL A 70 -7.10 -17.72 -4.13
C VAL A 70 -7.56 -16.33 -4.53
N TYR A 71 -6.63 -15.39 -4.72
CA TYR A 71 -6.92 -14.03 -5.18
C TYR A 71 -7.73 -14.05 -6.48
N TRP A 72 -7.21 -14.71 -7.53
CA TRP A 72 -7.89 -14.79 -8.83
C TRP A 72 -9.25 -15.49 -8.75
N LYS A 73 -9.36 -16.59 -7.99
CA LYS A 73 -10.64 -17.29 -7.77
C LYS A 73 -11.63 -16.53 -6.88
N SER A 74 -11.20 -15.52 -6.15
CA SER A 74 -12.08 -14.66 -5.35
C SER A 74 -12.68 -13.50 -6.14
N GLN A 75 -12.25 -13.26 -7.36
CA GLN A 75 -12.85 -12.25 -8.24
C GLN A 75 -14.23 -12.71 -8.70
N ASP A 76 -14.37 -13.96 -9.10
CA ASP A 76 -15.63 -14.56 -9.51
C ASP A 76 -15.81 -15.99 -8.93
N GLY A 77 -16.95 -16.60 -9.21
CA GLY A 77 -17.22 -18.00 -8.86
C GLY A 77 -17.57 -18.25 -7.38
N PRO A 78 -17.41 -19.51 -6.88
CA PRO A 78 -17.88 -19.92 -5.55
C PRO A 78 -17.25 -19.15 -4.40
N LEU A 79 -15.95 -18.80 -4.47
CA LEU A 79 -15.28 -18.04 -3.41
C LEU A 79 -15.81 -16.61 -3.31
N ALA A 80 -16.09 -15.95 -4.43
CA ALA A 80 -16.73 -14.65 -4.44
C ALA A 80 -18.13 -14.69 -3.83
N GLN A 81 -18.91 -15.73 -4.11
CA GLN A 81 -20.26 -15.94 -3.53
C GLN A 81 -20.20 -16.18 -2.02
N ILE A 82 -19.25 -16.98 -1.52
CA ILE A 82 -19.04 -17.22 -0.08
C ILE A 82 -18.68 -15.90 0.61
N SER A 83 -17.76 -15.12 0.04
CA SER A 83 -17.37 -13.80 0.56
C SER A 83 -18.59 -12.86 0.63
N THR A 84 -19.36 -12.77 -0.43
CA THR A 84 -20.57 -11.93 -0.50
C THR A 84 -21.62 -12.37 0.53
N THR A 85 -21.85 -13.69 0.69
CA THR A 85 -22.80 -14.22 1.66
C THR A 85 -22.36 -13.92 3.10
N SER A 86 -21.08 -14.11 3.41
CA SER A 86 -20.51 -13.78 4.73
C SER A 86 -20.66 -12.28 5.03
N ASN A 87 -20.40 -11.42 4.05
CA ASN A 87 -20.56 -9.97 4.21
C ASN A 87 -22.02 -9.58 4.49
N LYS A 88 -23.00 -10.24 3.87
CA LYS A 88 -24.43 -10.04 4.19
C LYS A 88 -24.76 -10.38 5.65
N LEU A 89 -24.24 -11.47 6.17
CA LEU A 89 -24.45 -11.85 7.58
C LEU A 89 -23.76 -10.89 8.55
N PHE A 90 -22.54 -10.46 8.24
CA PHE A 90 -21.80 -9.52 9.07
C PHE A 90 -22.38 -8.11 9.04
N SER A 91 -23.04 -7.71 7.94
CA SER A 91 -23.70 -6.41 7.83
C SER A 91 -24.75 -6.16 8.90
N ILE A 92 -25.41 -7.21 9.39
CA ILE A 92 -26.41 -7.10 10.47
C ILE A 92 -25.82 -6.49 11.74
N LYS A 93 -24.59 -6.90 12.11
CA LYS A 93 -23.89 -6.32 13.27
C LYS A 93 -23.44 -4.89 12.99
N LEU A 94 -22.97 -4.64 11.78
CA LEU A 94 -22.54 -3.29 11.37
C LEU A 94 -23.73 -2.30 11.40
N ASN A 95 -24.94 -2.76 11.07
CA ASN A 95 -26.15 -1.95 11.12
C ASN A 95 -26.39 -1.32 12.50
N LYS A 96 -26.15 -2.07 13.61
CA LYS A 96 -26.29 -1.53 14.97
C LYS A 96 -25.36 -0.32 15.18
N LEU A 97 -24.08 -0.44 14.80
CA LEU A 97 -23.12 0.67 14.89
C LEU A 97 -23.58 1.88 14.10
N LEU A 98 -24.11 1.67 12.89
CA LEU A 98 -24.59 2.76 12.02
C LEU A 98 -25.84 3.41 12.58
N GLN A 99 -26.75 2.66 13.16
CA GLN A 99 -27.93 3.19 13.85
C GLN A 99 -27.57 3.99 15.12
N ASP A 100 -26.61 3.50 15.93
CA ASP A 100 -26.16 4.17 17.14
C ASP A 100 -25.38 5.46 16.82
N PHE A 101 -24.54 5.42 15.78
CA PHE A 101 -23.70 6.54 15.39
C PHE A 101 -24.38 7.53 14.44
N GLN A 102 -25.36 7.10 13.62
CA GLN A 102 -26.08 7.91 12.63
C GLN A 102 -25.16 8.78 11.75
N PRO A 103 -24.25 8.16 10.95
CA PRO A 103 -23.32 8.93 10.14
C PRO A 103 -24.00 9.66 8.99
N ASP A 104 -23.57 10.90 8.69
CA ASP A 104 -23.91 11.61 7.46
C ASP A 104 -23.16 11.06 6.24
N LEU A 105 -21.97 10.48 6.47
CA LEU A 105 -21.11 9.91 5.44
C LEU A 105 -20.40 8.67 5.95
N ILE A 106 -20.40 7.62 5.14
CA ILE A 106 -19.61 6.41 5.34
C ILE A 106 -18.47 6.43 4.32
N ILE A 107 -17.22 6.31 4.80
CA ILE A 107 -16.04 6.13 3.96
C ILE A 107 -15.49 4.73 4.21
N SER A 108 -15.14 4.01 3.15
CA SER A 108 -14.52 2.69 3.26
C SER A 108 -13.21 2.64 2.47
N THR A 109 -12.14 2.20 3.14
CA THR A 109 -10.84 1.92 2.53
C THR A 109 -10.61 0.42 2.33
N HIS A 110 -11.65 -0.42 2.50
CA HIS A 110 -11.57 -1.86 2.32
C HIS A 110 -12.87 -2.42 1.71
N PRO A 111 -12.81 -3.35 0.73
CA PRO A 111 -14.00 -3.85 0.03
C PRO A 111 -15.05 -4.48 0.96
N PHE A 112 -14.67 -5.13 2.05
CA PHE A 112 -15.63 -5.75 2.97
C PHE A 112 -16.59 -4.73 3.58
N ALA A 113 -16.08 -3.59 4.06
CA ALA A 113 -16.94 -2.56 4.64
C ALA A 113 -17.82 -1.90 3.56
N SER A 114 -17.26 -1.64 2.38
CA SER A 114 -18.03 -1.12 1.24
C SER A 114 -19.19 -2.04 0.91
N THR A 115 -18.91 -3.34 0.73
CA THR A 115 -19.93 -4.36 0.41
C THR A 115 -21.00 -4.49 1.51
N MET A 116 -20.60 -4.48 2.79
CA MET A 116 -21.54 -4.57 3.91
C MET A 116 -22.48 -3.35 3.98
N CYS A 117 -21.94 -2.14 3.83
CA CYS A 117 -22.74 -0.91 3.84
C CYS A 117 -23.65 -0.81 2.60
N ALA A 118 -23.13 -1.14 1.42
CA ALA A 118 -23.91 -1.19 0.20
C ALA A 118 -25.08 -2.20 0.28
N TYR A 119 -24.84 -3.36 0.91
CA TYR A 119 -25.93 -4.32 1.17
C TYR A 119 -26.98 -3.77 2.13
N LEU A 120 -26.58 -3.10 3.23
CA LEU A 120 -27.55 -2.47 4.16
C LEU A 120 -28.38 -1.40 3.46
N LYS A 121 -27.77 -0.62 2.56
CA LYS A 121 -28.49 0.36 1.75
C LYS A 121 -29.45 -0.32 0.77
N LYS A 122 -29.03 -1.41 0.12
CA LYS A 122 -29.88 -2.24 -0.75
C LYS A 122 -31.16 -2.72 -0.06
N ILE A 123 -31.07 -3.14 1.20
CA ILE A 123 -32.22 -3.66 1.97
C ILE A 123 -32.94 -2.57 2.77
N GLY A 124 -32.66 -1.30 2.52
CA GLY A 124 -33.37 -0.16 3.13
C GLY A 124 -33.09 0.05 4.63
N LYS A 125 -31.97 -0.46 5.14
CA LYS A 125 -31.58 -0.28 6.56
C LYS A 125 -30.82 1.02 6.82
N ILE A 126 -30.18 1.58 5.80
CA ILE A 126 -29.50 2.88 5.81
C ILE A 126 -29.78 3.60 4.50
N ASP A 127 -29.71 4.94 4.53
CA ASP A 127 -29.74 5.81 3.34
C ASP A 127 -28.53 6.74 3.26
N THR A 128 -27.57 6.54 4.16
CA THR A 128 -26.35 7.30 4.23
C THR A 128 -25.51 7.19 2.96
N LYS A 129 -24.86 8.29 2.56
CA LYS A 129 -23.92 8.28 1.44
C LYS A 129 -22.71 7.40 1.72
N ILE A 130 -22.30 6.64 0.71
CA ILE A 130 -21.18 5.69 0.79
C ILE A 130 -20.09 6.11 -0.19
N ALA A 131 -18.90 6.38 0.32
CA ALA A 131 -17.68 6.64 -0.44
C ALA A 131 -16.70 5.47 -0.29
N THR A 132 -16.27 4.91 -1.40
CA THR A 132 -15.32 3.80 -1.46
C THR A 132 -13.98 4.30 -2.00
N ILE A 133 -12.91 4.09 -1.24
CA ILE A 133 -11.54 4.46 -1.60
C ILE A 133 -10.80 3.18 -1.98
N ILE A 134 -10.49 3.01 -3.26
CA ILE A 134 -9.70 1.88 -3.74
C ILE A 134 -8.22 2.18 -3.50
N THR A 135 -7.56 1.33 -2.71
CA THR A 135 -6.20 1.56 -2.22
C THR A 135 -5.12 0.80 -3.01
N ASP A 136 -5.40 0.52 -4.27
CA ASP A 136 -4.55 -0.18 -5.23
C ASP A 136 -4.53 0.52 -6.59
N TYR A 137 -3.68 0.02 -7.50
CA TYR A 137 -3.54 0.53 -8.86
C TYR A 137 -4.31 -0.31 -9.90
N ALA A 138 -4.96 -1.39 -9.45
CA ALA A 138 -5.90 -2.17 -10.24
C ALA A 138 -7.14 -2.49 -9.42
N PRO A 139 -8.35 -2.46 -10.01
CA PRO A 139 -9.58 -2.77 -9.28
C PRO A 139 -9.77 -4.28 -9.16
N HIS A 140 -10.04 -4.76 -7.96
CA HIS A 140 -10.49 -6.12 -7.72
C HIS A 140 -12.03 -6.16 -7.66
N ASP A 141 -12.66 -7.19 -8.23
CA ASP A 141 -14.12 -7.27 -8.35
C ASP A 141 -14.87 -7.21 -7.02
N GLN A 142 -14.21 -7.58 -5.92
CA GLN A 142 -14.79 -7.42 -4.56
C GLN A 142 -15.13 -5.97 -4.20
N TRP A 143 -14.48 -4.98 -4.83
CA TRP A 143 -14.82 -3.57 -4.66
C TRP A 143 -16.15 -3.20 -5.34
N LEU A 144 -16.61 -4.02 -6.30
CA LEU A 144 -17.75 -3.73 -7.16
C LEU A 144 -19.04 -4.43 -6.72
N VAL A 145 -18.96 -5.27 -5.69
CA VAL A 145 -20.14 -5.96 -5.16
C VAL A 145 -21.16 -4.95 -4.61
N PHE A 146 -22.37 -4.97 -5.14
CA PHE A 146 -23.42 -3.98 -4.88
C PHE A 146 -23.09 -2.54 -5.26
N ASN A 147 -22.29 -2.34 -6.31
CA ASN A 147 -21.80 -1.03 -6.78
C ASN A 147 -22.90 0.01 -7.02
N GLN A 148 -24.10 -0.41 -7.43
CA GLN A 148 -25.25 0.49 -7.66
C GLN A 148 -25.68 1.25 -6.40
N TYR A 149 -25.34 0.73 -5.20
CA TYR A 149 -25.64 1.33 -3.88
C TYR A 149 -24.47 2.15 -3.30
N VAL A 150 -23.32 2.18 -3.97
CA VAL A 150 -22.20 3.06 -3.63
C VAL A 150 -22.42 4.40 -4.35
N ASP A 151 -22.23 5.51 -3.62
CA ASP A 151 -22.43 6.85 -4.16
C ASP A 151 -21.18 7.40 -4.84
N TYR A 152 -19.96 7.10 -4.28
CA TYR A 152 -18.70 7.66 -4.77
C TYR A 152 -17.59 6.60 -4.74
N TYR A 153 -16.80 6.56 -5.82
CA TYR A 153 -15.56 5.79 -5.93
C TYR A 153 -14.38 6.74 -6.09
N PHE A 154 -13.39 6.61 -5.23
CA PHE A 154 -12.12 7.31 -5.33
C PHE A 154 -11.04 6.31 -5.72
N VAL A 155 -10.35 6.59 -6.82
CA VAL A 155 -9.40 5.66 -7.44
C VAL A 155 -8.04 6.32 -7.64
N SER A 156 -7.00 5.50 -7.82
CA SER A 156 -5.62 5.93 -7.90
C SER A 156 -5.30 6.76 -9.14
N HIS A 157 -5.94 6.49 -10.29
CA HIS A 157 -5.60 7.13 -11.56
C HIS A 157 -6.74 7.07 -12.59
N GLU A 158 -6.65 7.90 -13.65
CA GLU A 158 -7.67 7.97 -14.71
C GLU A 158 -7.86 6.64 -15.46
N GLY A 159 -6.81 5.84 -15.64
CA GLY A 159 -6.92 4.52 -16.24
C GLY A 159 -7.86 3.60 -15.46
N MET A 160 -7.77 3.60 -14.12
CA MET A 160 -8.69 2.85 -13.25
C MET A 160 -10.11 3.41 -13.33
N LYS A 161 -10.28 4.73 -13.38
CA LYS A 161 -11.59 5.35 -13.61
C LYS A 161 -12.24 4.81 -14.88
N ASN A 162 -11.49 4.75 -15.98
CA ASN A 162 -11.96 4.22 -17.25
C ASN A 162 -12.29 2.72 -17.16
N GLN A 163 -11.53 1.94 -16.40
CA GLN A 163 -11.82 0.50 -16.18
C GLN A 163 -13.13 0.32 -15.42
N LEU A 164 -13.36 1.05 -14.33
CA LEU A 164 -14.60 0.99 -13.56
C LEU A 164 -15.81 1.46 -14.38
N HIS A 165 -15.63 2.48 -15.21
CA HIS A 165 -16.70 2.95 -16.11
C HIS A 165 -17.09 1.86 -17.13
N LYS A 166 -16.11 1.16 -17.72
CA LYS A 166 -16.36 0.02 -18.62
C LYS A 166 -17.05 -1.15 -17.91
N GLN A 167 -16.88 -1.29 -16.59
CA GLN A 167 -17.58 -2.27 -15.75
C GLN A 167 -18.97 -1.81 -15.29
N GLY A 168 -19.48 -0.69 -15.84
CA GLY A 168 -20.85 -0.22 -15.65
C GLY A 168 -21.05 0.77 -14.51
N ILE A 169 -19.98 1.31 -13.88
CA ILE A 169 -20.13 2.38 -12.90
C ILE A 169 -20.25 3.72 -13.63
N PRO A 170 -21.26 4.54 -13.32
CA PRO A 170 -21.42 5.87 -13.92
C PRO A 170 -20.19 6.76 -13.67
N ASN A 171 -19.75 7.45 -14.72
CA ASN A 171 -18.50 8.23 -14.68
C ASN A 171 -18.52 9.36 -13.63
N GLU A 172 -19.71 9.93 -13.37
CA GLU A 172 -19.96 10.97 -12.36
C GLU A 172 -19.81 10.48 -10.92
N LYS A 173 -19.77 9.17 -10.71
CA LYS A 173 -19.49 8.57 -9.39
C LYS A 173 -18.01 8.27 -9.16
N ILE A 174 -17.15 8.38 -10.18
CA ILE A 174 -15.75 7.96 -10.11
C ILE A 174 -14.82 9.16 -10.16
N TYR A 175 -13.95 9.27 -9.16
CA TYR A 175 -13.01 10.37 -8.98
C TYR A 175 -11.59 9.82 -8.94
N ALA A 176 -10.75 10.17 -9.91
CA ALA A 176 -9.33 9.81 -9.96
C ALA A 176 -8.52 10.85 -9.17
N THR A 177 -8.43 10.65 -7.86
CA THR A 177 -7.80 11.60 -6.92
C THR A 177 -6.47 11.12 -6.36
N GLY A 178 -6.05 9.92 -6.71
CA GLY A 178 -4.95 9.24 -6.02
C GLY A 178 -5.39 8.53 -4.74
N ILE A 179 -4.48 7.75 -4.15
CA ILE A 179 -4.67 7.08 -2.86
C ILE A 179 -4.33 8.07 -1.74
N PRO A 180 -5.16 8.22 -0.70
CA PRO A 180 -4.92 9.17 0.38
C PRO A 180 -3.61 8.91 1.14
N LEU A 181 -2.81 9.95 1.29
CA LEU A 181 -1.54 9.97 2.01
C LEU A 181 -1.57 10.89 3.23
N SER A 182 -0.69 10.62 4.20
CA SER A 182 -0.45 11.56 5.29
C SER A 182 0.17 12.86 4.77
N ASN A 183 -0.28 13.99 5.31
CA ASN A 183 0.27 15.31 4.98
C ASN A 183 1.79 15.41 5.24
N LYS A 184 2.37 14.51 6.00
CA LYS A 184 3.81 14.45 6.26
C LYS A 184 4.65 14.26 4.99
N PHE A 185 4.10 13.59 3.97
CA PHE A 185 4.77 13.42 2.66
C PHE A 185 4.79 14.69 1.81
N LEU A 186 3.98 15.70 2.16
CA LEU A 186 3.94 17.00 1.50
C LEU A 186 4.87 18.02 2.16
N LEU A 187 5.45 17.69 3.31
CA LEU A 187 6.34 18.60 4.03
C LEU A 187 7.70 18.68 3.32
N LYS A 188 8.21 19.89 3.20
CA LYS A 188 9.58 20.11 2.72
C LYS A 188 10.56 19.85 3.86
N HIS A 189 11.49 18.95 3.65
CA HIS A 189 12.56 18.64 4.58
C HIS A 189 13.88 19.27 4.11
N ASP A 190 14.68 19.78 5.05
CA ASP A 190 16.04 20.23 4.76
C ASP A 190 16.90 19.00 4.49
N LYS A 191 17.35 18.84 3.23
CA LYS A 191 18.12 17.69 2.77
C LYS A 191 19.43 17.54 3.55
N ALA A 192 20.17 18.62 3.77
CA ALA A 192 21.47 18.56 4.44
C ALA A 192 21.32 18.14 5.91
N LYS A 193 20.37 18.75 6.62
CA LYS A 193 20.05 18.42 8.01
C LYS A 193 19.52 16.98 8.14
N THR A 194 18.68 16.55 7.21
CA THR A 194 18.13 15.19 7.23
C THR A 194 19.22 14.15 6.97
N LEU A 195 20.09 14.37 5.98
CA LEU A 195 21.26 13.50 5.75
C LEU A 195 22.15 13.40 7.01
N GLN A 196 22.44 14.54 7.63
CA GLN A 196 23.22 14.58 8.88
C GLN A 196 22.56 13.80 10.02
N ASN A 197 21.25 13.94 10.22
CA ASN A 197 20.48 13.26 11.26
C ASN A 197 20.54 11.73 11.12
N PHE A 198 20.60 11.22 9.89
CA PHE A 198 20.73 9.79 9.61
C PHE A 198 22.18 9.32 9.42
N GLY A 199 23.16 10.22 9.58
CA GLY A 199 24.59 9.91 9.37
C GLY A 199 24.89 9.48 7.94
N LEU A 200 24.28 10.13 6.97
CA LEU A 200 24.42 9.90 5.53
C LEU A 200 25.32 10.93 4.87
N LEU A 201 25.98 10.56 3.79
CA LEU A 201 26.93 11.39 3.07
C LEU A 201 26.21 12.23 2.00
N PRO A 202 26.52 13.55 1.87
CA PRO A 202 25.79 14.44 0.96
C PRO A 202 26.11 14.20 -0.53
N ASN A 203 27.24 13.59 -0.84
CA ASN A 203 27.74 13.37 -2.19
C ASN A 203 27.45 11.96 -2.75
N ARG A 204 26.59 11.18 -2.08
CA ARG A 204 26.17 9.86 -2.53
C ARG A 204 24.68 9.83 -2.85
N LYS A 205 24.30 9.04 -3.87
CA LYS A 205 22.89 8.74 -4.14
C LYS A 205 22.34 7.86 -3.01
N THR A 206 21.19 8.21 -2.48
CA THR A 206 20.55 7.48 -1.36
C THR A 206 19.49 6.52 -1.89
N VAL A 207 19.67 5.24 -1.60
CA VAL A 207 18.70 4.18 -1.88
C VAL A 207 17.94 3.84 -0.59
N LEU A 208 16.62 4.01 -0.61
CA LEU A 208 15.76 3.57 0.49
C LEU A 208 15.25 2.16 0.21
N PHE A 209 15.73 1.19 0.98
CA PHE A 209 15.46 -0.22 0.76
C PHE A 209 14.49 -0.77 1.81
N PHE A 210 13.30 -1.20 1.40
CA PHE A 210 12.33 -1.84 2.29
C PHE A 210 12.50 -3.35 2.28
N GLY A 211 12.98 -3.91 3.40
CA GLY A 211 13.22 -5.35 3.57
C GLY A 211 11.98 -6.23 3.72
N GLY A 212 10.77 -5.65 3.60
CA GLY A 212 9.52 -6.42 3.50
C GLY A 212 8.70 -6.59 4.78
N GLY A 213 8.92 -5.81 5.84
CA GLY A 213 8.04 -5.67 7.01
C GLY A 213 7.53 -7.00 7.60
N GLU A 214 6.27 -7.02 8.05
CA GLU A 214 5.61 -8.23 8.59
C GLU A 214 5.46 -9.36 7.56
N PHE A 215 5.32 -9.00 6.29
CA PHE A 215 5.10 -9.94 5.20
C PHE A 215 6.37 -10.45 4.55
N GLY A 216 7.55 -10.31 5.12
CA GLY A 216 8.88 -10.74 4.63
C GLY A 216 8.88 -11.88 3.63
N LEU A 217 8.21 -11.66 2.47
CA LEU A 217 8.07 -12.61 1.38
C LEU A 217 9.37 -12.66 0.58
N GLY A 218 9.73 -13.85 0.12
CA GLY A 218 10.94 -14.00 -0.68
C GLY A 218 12.21 -13.65 0.12
N LYS A 219 12.33 -14.09 1.36
CA LYS A 219 13.46 -13.74 2.25
C LYS A 219 14.82 -13.93 1.59
N THR A 220 15.00 -15.00 0.83
CA THR A 220 16.24 -15.28 0.10
C THR A 220 16.43 -14.30 -1.04
N GLN A 221 15.42 -14.08 -1.86
CA GLN A 221 15.50 -13.15 -2.99
C GLN A 221 15.67 -11.69 -2.51
N THR A 222 14.91 -11.24 -1.51
CA THR A 222 15.10 -9.91 -0.91
C THR A 222 16.53 -9.74 -0.38
N PHE A 223 17.08 -10.77 0.26
CA PHE A 223 18.43 -10.75 0.77
C PHE A 223 19.47 -10.71 -0.35
N ASN A 224 19.29 -11.51 -1.40
CA ASN A 224 20.19 -11.51 -2.57
C ASN A 224 20.16 -10.14 -3.30
N ILE A 225 18.97 -9.57 -3.50
CA ILE A 225 18.85 -8.25 -4.11
C ILE A 225 19.51 -7.19 -3.22
N PHE A 226 19.30 -7.24 -1.89
CA PHE A 226 19.97 -6.33 -0.96
C PHE A 226 21.49 -6.48 -1.04
N LYS A 227 22.01 -7.71 -1.15
CA LYS A 227 23.43 -8.00 -1.34
C LYS A 227 23.95 -7.34 -2.63
N SER A 228 23.27 -7.52 -3.76
CA SER A 228 23.65 -6.87 -5.03
C SER A 228 23.72 -5.35 -4.92
N PHE A 229 22.77 -4.72 -4.23
CA PHE A 229 22.83 -3.27 -3.95
C PHE A 229 24.04 -2.90 -3.08
N ALA A 230 24.35 -3.68 -2.02
CA ALA A 230 25.45 -3.41 -1.13
C ALA A 230 26.82 -3.63 -1.81
N GLU A 231 26.92 -4.55 -2.76
CA GLU A 231 28.11 -4.85 -3.55
C GLU A 231 28.26 -3.89 -4.76
N CYS A 232 27.22 -3.18 -5.15
CA CYS A 232 27.26 -2.24 -6.28
C CYS A 232 28.43 -1.26 -6.14
N HIS A 233 29.19 -1.08 -7.22
CA HIS A 233 30.38 -0.22 -7.25
C HIS A 233 30.04 1.26 -7.44
N GLU A 234 28.79 1.58 -7.71
CA GLU A 234 28.31 2.94 -7.88
C GLU A 234 28.38 3.76 -6.57
N ASN A 235 28.45 5.07 -6.72
CA ASN A 235 28.51 6.00 -5.59
C ASN A 235 27.16 6.12 -4.86
N ILE A 236 26.71 5.01 -4.27
CA ILE A 236 25.45 4.93 -3.53
C ILE A 236 25.67 4.72 -2.03
N GLN A 237 24.65 5.06 -1.27
CA GLN A 237 24.47 4.68 0.14
C GLN A 237 23.07 4.11 0.32
N ILE A 238 22.88 3.23 1.29
CA ILE A 238 21.63 2.51 1.48
C ILE A 238 21.09 2.77 2.88
N VAL A 239 19.79 3.09 2.96
CA VAL A 239 19.02 3.04 4.20
C VAL A 239 18.06 1.87 4.10
N ALA A 240 18.34 0.79 4.80
CA ALA A 240 17.55 -0.43 4.79
C ALA A 240 16.58 -0.47 5.98
N ILE A 241 15.28 -0.57 5.68
CA ILE A 241 14.22 -0.64 6.69
C ILE A 241 13.81 -2.10 6.89
N ALA A 242 14.22 -2.70 8.02
CA ALA A 242 13.84 -4.06 8.40
C ALA A 242 12.45 -4.14 9.07
N GLY A 243 11.89 -2.99 9.44
CA GLY A 243 10.62 -2.91 10.16
C GLY A 243 10.67 -3.64 11.51
N LYS A 244 9.63 -4.42 11.82
CA LYS A 244 9.56 -5.23 13.05
C LYS A 244 10.28 -6.58 12.93
N ASN A 245 10.93 -6.86 11.80
CA ASN A 245 11.58 -8.15 11.52
C ASN A 245 13.02 -8.18 12.02
N GLN A 246 13.21 -8.51 13.29
CA GLN A 246 14.52 -8.59 13.96
C GLN A 246 15.50 -9.58 13.28
N LYS A 247 14.99 -10.67 12.70
CA LYS A 247 15.83 -11.62 11.96
C LYS A 247 16.38 -11.00 10.69
N MET A 248 15.54 -10.25 9.96
CA MET A 248 15.96 -9.53 8.74
C MET A 248 17.02 -8.49 9.08
N LYS A 249 16.80 -7.70 10.13
CA LYS A 249 17.79 -6.72 10.62
C LYS A 249 19.14 -7.37 10.87
N LYS A 250 19.17 -8.43 11.67
CA LYS A 250 20.43 -9.14 11.99
C LYS A 250 21.11 -9.69 10.73
N ASN A 251 20.34 -10.22 9.78
CA ASN A 251 20.93 -10.74 8.53
C ASN A 251 21.52 -9.63 7.68
N PHE A 252 20.87 -8.46 7.59
CA PHE A 252 21.42 -7.31 6.87
C PHE A 252 22.68 -6.79 7.56
N GLU A 253 22.66 -6.60 8.87
CA GLU A 253 23.81 -6.16 9.65
C GLU A 253 25.01 -7.13 9.52
N HIS A 254 24.76 -8.42 9.52
CA HIS A 254 25.80 -9.45 9.33
C HIS A 254 26.43 -9.32 7.93
N LEU A 255 25.62 -9.29 6.87
CA LEU A 255 26.11 -9.13 5.51
C LEU A 255 26.94 -7.84 5.34
N ILE A 256 26.47 -6.71 5.89
CA ILE A 256 27.18 -5.43 5.81
C ILE A 256 28.55 -5.50 6.49
N ASN A 257 28.63 -6.23 7.62
CA ASN A 257 29.89 -6.46 8.32
C ASN A 257 30.85 -7.31 7.49
N GLU A 258 30.35 -8.38 6.86
CA GLU A 258 31.15 -9.24 5.98
C GLU A 258 31.68 -8.48 4.76
N LEU A 259 30.86 -7.59 4.18
CA LEU A 259 31.22 -6.78 3.01
C LEU A 259 32.07 -5.53 3.36
N GLY A 260 32.25 -5.20 4.63
CA GLY A 260 32.96 -3.99 5.06
C GLY A 260 32.24 -2.68 4.67
N LYS A 261 30.89 -2.69 4.52
CA LYS A 261 30.10 -1.55 3.99
C LYS A 261 29.39 -0.72 5.06
N LYS A 262 29.81 -0.80 6.34
CA LYS A 262 29.15 -0.09 7.47
C LYS A 262 29.03 1.43 7.29
N ASP A 263 29.95 2.05 6.59
CA ASP A 263 29.95 3.49 6.39
C ASP A 263 28.91 3.95 5.36
N TYR A 264 28.45 3.03 4.50
CA TYR A 264 27.57 3.33 3.38
C TYR A 264 26.18 2.68 3.50
N VAL A 265 25.96 1.81 4.49
CA VAL A 265 24.68 1.13 4.68
C VAL A 265 24.22 1.29 6.13
N LYS A 266 23.05 1.86 6.29
CA LYS A 266 22.36 1.98 7.59
C LYS A 266 21.18 1.03 7.62
N VAL A 267 21.06 0.21 8.67
CA VAL A 267 19.93 -0.69 8.87
C VAL A 267 19.07 -0.14 10.01
N LEU A 268 17.82 0.16 9.70
CA LEU A 268 16.86 0.67 10.65
C LEU A 268 15.78 -0.39 10.95
N GLU A 269 15.24 -0.35 12.14
CA GLU A 269 14.00 -1.03 12.51
C GLU A 269 12.79 -0.29 11.97
N TYR A 270 11.63 -0.52 12.58
CA TYR A 270 10.46 0.30 12.32
C TYR A 270 10.76 1.77 12.66
N THR A 271 10.41 2.66 11.75
CA THR A 271 10.56 4.10 11.93
C THR A 271 9.32 4.83 11.41
N ASP A 272 8.95 5.92 12.04
CA ASP A 272 7.92 6.87 11.61
C ASP A 272 8.47 7.99 10.73
N LYS A 273 9.78 7.97 10.46
CA LYS A 273 10.52 8.98 9.66
C LYS A 273 10.62 8.62 8.17
N ILE A 274 9.70 7.79 7.67
CA ILE A 274 9.68 7.44 6.24
C ILE A 274 9.51 8.66 5.33
N PRO A 275 8.64 9.65 5.64
CA PRO A 275 8.55 10.87 4.81
C PRO A 275 9.87 11.63 4.71
N GLU A 276 10.59 11.78 5.83
CA GLU A 276 11.91 12.42 5.86
C GLU A 276 12.92 11.64 5.01
N LEU A 277 12.97 10.31 5.15
CA LEU A 277 13.85 9.45 4.39
C LEU A 277 13.54 9.47 2.89
N MET A 278 12.27 9.42 2.50
CA MET A 278 11.86 9.54 1.09
C MET A 278 12.28 10.88 0.49
N SER A 279 12.15 11.97 1.25
CA SER A 279 12.51 13.32 0.76
C SER A 279 13.98 13.50 0.40
N ILE A 280 14.88 12.67 0.92
CA ILE A 280 16.33 12.71 0.67
C ILE A 280 16.81 11.58 -0.24
N SER A 281 15.95 10.63 -0.56
CA SER A 281 16.28 9.46 -1.37
C SER A 281 16.30 9.78 -2.86
N ASP A 282 17.04 9.00 -3.61
CA ASP A 282 17.10 9.06 -5.07
C ASP A 282 16.38 7.88 -5.72
N LEU A 283 16.18 6.79 -4.96
CA LEU A 283 15.56 5.56 -5.41
C LEU A 283 14.90 4.84 -4.23
N VAL A 284 13.75 4.21 -4.47
CA VAL A 284 13.11 3.30 -3.50
C VAL A 284 13.12 1.87 -4.03
N VAL A 285 13.50 0.94 -3.17
CA VAL A 285 13.40 -0.51 -3.44
C VAL A 285 12.34 -1.09 -2.51
N THR A 286 11.26 -1.58 -3.08
CA THR A 286 10.11 -2.04 -2.28
C THR A 286 9.23 -3.04 -3.01
N LYS A 287 8.31 -3.66 -2.28
CA LYS A 287 7.15 -4.33 -2.88
C LYS A 287 6.14 -3.28 -3.35
N PRO A 288 5.38 -3.55 -4.42
CA PRO A 288 4.45 -2.59 -5.01
C PRO A 288 3.09 -2.58 -4.28
N GLY A 289 3.10 -2.48 -2.95
CA GLY A 289 1.89 -2.28 -2.17
C GLY A 289 1.35 -0.86 -2.38
N GLY A 290 0.02 -0.71 -2.48
CA GLY A 290 -0.64 0.54 -2.88
C GLY A 290 -0.14 1.78 -2.16
N LEU A 291 0.02 1.74 -0.82
CA LEU A 291 0.44 2.90 -0.03
C LEU A 291 1.92 3.25 -0.23
N THR A 292 2.84 2.29 -0.05
CA THR A 292 4.28 2.57 -0.20
C THR A 292 4.61 3.04 -1.61
N THR A 293 3.92 2.47 -2.61
CA THR A 293 4.00 2.95 -4.00
C THR A 293 3.55 4.40 -4.12
N THR A 294 2.37 4.74 -3.58
CA THR A 294 1.84 6.11 -3.64
C THR A 294 2.72 7.09 -2.88
N GLU A 295 3.26 6.70 -1.73
CA GLU A 295 4.22 7.47 -0.95
C GLU A 295 5.50 7.77 -1.75
N SER A 296 6.01 6.75 -2.46
CA SER A 296 7.18 6.90 -3.33
C SER A 296 6.92 7.83 -4.52
N LEU A 297 5.80 7.65 -5.21
CA LEU A 297 5.40 8.50 -6.34
C LEU A 297 5.18 9.96 -5.90
N ALA A 298 4.46 10.17 -4.79
CA ALA A 298 4.24 11.52 -4.24
C ALA A 298 5.54 12.21 -3.80
N SER A 299 6.59 11.43 -3.52
CA SER A 299 7.93 11.94 -3.21
C SER A 299 8.81 12.10 -4.47
N GLY A 300 8.28 11.85 -5.68
CA GLY A 300 9.01 11.94 -6.94
C GLY A 300 10.14 10.90 -7.07
N LEU A 301 9.96 9.69 -6.49
CA LEU A 301 11.00 8.67 -6.43
C LEU A 301 10.78 7.56 -7.45
N PRO A 302 11.79 7.25 -8.28
CA PRO A 302 11.85 6.02 -9.06
C PRO A 302 11.74 4.80 -8.13
N ILE A 303 11.11 3.75 -8.61
CA ILE A 303 10.87 2.54 -7.83
C ILE A 303 11.56 1.33 -8.47
N VAL A 304 12.29 0.56 -7.68
CA VAL A 304 12.67 -0.81 -8.01
C VAL A 304 11.74 -1.76 -7.25
N ILE A 305 10.95 -2.50 -8.01
CA ILE A 305 9.98 -3.44 -7.48
C ILE A 305 10.64 -4.79 -7.25
N ILE A 306 10.43 -5.33 -6.05
CA ILE A 306 10.91 -6.64 -5.65
C ILE A 306 9.79 -7.46 -5.02
N ASN A 307 9.75 -8.76 -5.28
CA ASN A 307 8.90 -9.74 -4.60
C ASN A 307 7.42 -9.30 -4.42
N PRO A 308 6.71 -8.91 -5.48
CA PRO A 308 5.28 -8.65 -5.36
C PRO A 308 4.53 -9.89 -4.87
N ILE A 309 3.50 -9.68 -4.06
CA ILE A 309 2.56 -10.76 -3.72
C ILE A 309 1.74 -11.07 -4.97
N PRO A 310 1.68 -12.35 -5.39
CA PRO A 310 0.90 -12.75 -6.56
C PRO A 310 -0.55 -12.29 -6.49
N GLY A 311 -1.05 -11.78 -7.62
CA GLY A 311 -2.36 -11.14 -7.74
C GLY A 311 -2.24 -9.63 -7.61
N GLN A 312 -2.78 -9.05 -6.56
CA GLN A 312 -2.90 -7.61 -6.37
C GLN A 312 -1.60 -6.80 -6.53
N GLU A 313 -0.50 -7.27 -5.90
CA GLU A 313 0.77 -6.54 -6.01
C GLU A 313 1.43 -6.73 -7.39
N GLU A 314 1.18 -7.86 -8.08
CA GLU A 314 1.63 -8.03 -9.47
C GLU A 314 0.90 -7.09 -10.43
N GLU A 315 -0.42 -6.88 -10.23
CA GLU A 315 -1.19 -5.90 -11.01
C GLU A 315 -0.66 -4.47 -10.77
N ASN A 316 -0.37 -4.12 -9.52
CA ASN A 316 0.27 -2.84 -9.19
C ASN A 316 1.66 -2.71 -9.87
N ALA A 317 2.48 -3.78 -9.84
CA ALA A 317 3.80 -3.81 -10.48
C ALA A 317 3.71 -3.58 -11.98
N THR A 318 2.79 -4.28 -12.65
CA THR A 318 2.53 -4.13 -14.08
C THR A 318 2.17 -2.69 -14.44
N TYR A 319 1.24 -2.09 -13.69
CA TYR A 319 0.85 -0.69 -13.90
C TYR A 319 2.04 0.27 -13.79
N LEU A 320 2.88 0.10 -12.77
CA LEU A 320 4.02 0.98 -12.52
C LEU A 320 5.11 0.84 -13.60
N GLU A 321 5.37 -0.36 -14.05
CA GLU A 321 6.34 -0.65 -15.10
C GLU A 321 5.85 -0.12 -16.47
N GLU A 322 4.58 -0.32 -16.83
CA GLU A 322 3.96 0.22 -18.04
C GLU A 322 4.00 1.75 -18.09
N ASN A 323 3.85 2.41 -16.94
CA ASN A 323 3.95 3.86 -16.82
C ASN A 323 5.40 4.37 -16.69
N LYS A 324 6.39 3.47 -16.73
CA LYS A 324 7.83 3.78 -16.69
C LYS A 324 8.24 4.58 -15.44
N VAL A 325 7.59 4.33 -14.31
CA VAL A 325 7.94 4.88 -12.98
C VAL A 325 8.67 3.85 -12.12
N ALA A 326 8.69 2.59 -12.57
CA ALA A 326 9.35 1.50 -11.86
C ALA A 326 10.07 0.55 -12.79
N ILE A 327 11.04 -0.17 -12.23
CA ILE A 327 11.68 -1.36 -12.80
C ILE A 327 11.31 -2.54 -11.90
N TRP A 328 10.74 -3.58 -12.48
CA TRP A 328 10.39 -4.79 -11.74
C TRP A 328 11.48 -5.86 -11.90
N ILE A 329 12.18 -6.19 -10.81
CA ILE A 329 13.16 -7.29 -10.76
C ILE A 329 12.41 -8.60 -10.56
N ARG A 330 12.47 -9.48 -11.53
CA ARG A 330 11.88 -10.82 -11.55
C ARG A 330 12.84 -11.87 -10.98
N GLU A 331 12.33 -13.09 -10.77
CA GLU A 331 13.08 -14.16 -10.10
C GLU A 331 14.36 -14.55 -10.86
N ASP A 332 14.30 -14.54 -12.20
CA ASP A 332 15.39 -14.97 -13.09
C ASP A 332 16.25 -13.81 -13.63
N ASP A 333 16.01 -12.57 -13.21
CA ASP A 333 16.72 -11.40 -13.70
C ASP A 333 18.13 -11.31 -13.13
N ASN A 334 19.06 -10.80 -13.94
CA ASN A 334 20.40 -10.40 -13.50
C ASN A 334 20.34 -9.05 -12.80
N VAL A 335 20.26 -9.09 -11.47
CA VAL A 335 20.13 -7.90 -10.62
C VAL A 335 21.29 -6.93 -10.81
N GLU A 336 22.52 -7.43 -10.90
CA GLU A 336 23.71 -6.62 -11.07
C GLU A 336 23.68 -5.82 -12.40
N GLU A 337 23.28 -6.47 -13.49
CA GLU A 337 23.14 -5.82 -14.77
C GLU A 337 22.06 -4.73 -14.76
N ILE A 338 20.91 -5.00 -14.15
CA ILE A 338 19.83 -4.01 -13.99
C ILE A 338 20.32 -2.79 -13.19
N LEU A 339 21.04 -3.00 -12.09
CA LEU A 339 21.57 -1.91 -11.28
C LEU A 339 22.64 -1.09 -12.01
N ASN A 340 23.55 -1.75 -12.70
CA ASN A 340 24.57 -1.09 -13.49
C ASN A 340 23.92 -0.22 -14.58
N ASN A 341 22.94 -0.75 -15.30
CA ASN A 341 22.20 0.00 -16.32
C ASN A 341 21.45 1.20 -15.72
N LEU A 342 20.78 1.01 -14.58
CA LEU A 342 20.00 2.06 -13.91
C LEU A 342 20.91 3.21 -13.43
N PHE A 343 22.03 2.89 -12.77
CA PHE A 343 22.90 3.91 -12.19
C PHE A 343 23.84 4.57 -13.19
N SER A 344 24.17 3.89 -14.29
CA SER A 344 24.95 4.47 -15.41
C SER A 344 24.10 5.32 -16.36
N ASN A 345 22.78 5.30 -16.24
CA ASN A 345 21.85 6.07 -17.08
C ASN A 345 21.08 7.13 -16.27
N PRO A 346 21.69 8.32 -16.02
CA PRO A 346 21.02 9.40 -15.29
C PRO A 346 19.74 9.91 -15.97
N GLU A 347 19.67 9.84 -17.30
CA GLU A 347 18.50 10.28 -18.07
C GLU A 347 17.28 9.39 -17.76
N GLN A 348 17.46 8.08 -17.73
CA GLN A 348 16.42 7.14 -17.37
C GLN A 348 15.89 7.40 -15.95
N MET A 349 16.79 7.60 -14.97
CA MET A 349 16.36 7.93 -13.60
C MET A 349 15.61 9.25 -13.54
N GLN A 350 16.04 10.25 -14.33
CA GLN A 350 15.34 11.54 -14.39
C GLN A 350 13.98 11.43 -15.05
N GLU A 351 13.84 10.65 -16.12
CA GLU A 351 12.55 10.38 -16.75
C GLU A 351 11.60 9.68 -15.78
N MET A 352 12.08 8.68 -15.04
CA MET A 352 11.27 8.00 -14.00
C MET A 352 10.79 8.98 -12.92
N LYS A 353 11.64 9.91 -12.47
CA LYS A 353 11.28 10.97 -11.51
C LYS A 353 10.23 11.93 -12.05
N ILE A 354 10.30 12.30 -13.31
CA ILE A 354 9.33 13.22 -13.94
C ILE A 354 7.97 12.55 -14.10
N ARG A 355 7.95 11.24 -14.29
CA ARG A 355 6.73 10.46 -14.46
C ARG A 355 6.06 10.07 -13.13
N ALA A 356 6.86 9.99 -12.07
CA ALA A 356 6.37 9.75 -10.71
C ALA A 356 5.64 10.98 -10.16
#